data_482416351755d7de7786f2e5fc24b129
#
_entry.id   482416351755d7de7786f2e5fc24b129
#
_cell.length_a   1.000
_cell.length_b   1.000
_cell.length_c   1.000
_cell.angle_alpha   90.00
_cell.angle_beta   90.00
_cell.angle_gamma   90.00
#
_symmetry.space_group_name_H-M   'P 1'
#
loop_
_entity.id
_entity.type
_entity.pdbx_description
1 polymer ?
#
loop_
_entity_poly.entity_id
_entity_poly.type
_entity_poly.pdbx_seq_one_letter_code
_entity_poly.pdbx_strand_id
1 'polypeptide(L)'
;MQPRILARSQHTLSRKQIDPDPLRVLYRLRSSGFKAYLVGGGVRDLLLGRKPKDFDIGTDASPQQVKKLFRNCFIIGRRFRLCHVRFGNKVVEVATFRRKAEPEEGDTIVKRDNTFGTPEEDAFRRDFTINAMFYDIADFSIIDYTGGIEDLEA
;
A
#
# COMPACT_ATOMS: atom_id res chain seq x y z
N MET A 1 15.64 -11.95 5.03
CA MET A 1 15.98 -10.56 5.35
C MET A 1 15.01 -9.98 6.34
N GLN A 2 15.51 -9.41 7.41
CA GLN A 2 14.68 -8.77 8.41
C GLN A 2 14.30 -7.36 7.91
N PRO A 3 13.04 -6.97 7.99
CA PRO A 3 12.67 -5.61 7.64
C PRO A 3 13.18 -4.61 8.69
N ARG A 4 13.53 -3.42 8.25
CA ARG A 4 13.82 -2.32 9.16
C ARG A 4 12.49 -1.68 9.56
N ILE A 5 12.23 -1.60 10.84
CA ILE A 5 10.99 -1.02 11.36
C ILE A 5 11.33 0.23 12.16
N LEU A 6 10.78 1.37 11.75
CA LEU A 6 10.89 2.62 12.50
C LEU A 6 9.62 2.80 13.31
N ALA A 7 9.75 2.78 14.64
CA ALA A 7 8.65 3.07 15.53
C ALA A 7 8.25 4.56 15.40
N ARG A 8 7.08 4.91 15.89
CA ARG A 8 6.54 6.27 15.81
C ARG A 8 7.55 7.35 16.24
N SER A 9 8.31 7.09 17.30
CA SER A 9 9.30 8.04 17.82
C SER A 9 10.57 8.16 16.98
N GLN A 10 10.76 7.28 16.00
CA GLN A 10 11.97 7.21 15.19
C GLN A 10 11.81 7.84 13.80
N HIS A 11 10.66 8.42 13.50
CA HIS A 11 10.41 9.10 12.23
C HIS A 11 9.52 10.32 12.42
N THR A 12 9.42 11.15 11.40
CA THR A 12 8.68 12.42 11.46
C THR A 12 7.26 12.34 10.91
N LEU A 13 6.89 11.24 10.26
CA LEU A 13 5.57 11.10 9.68
C LEU A 13 4.50 10.99 10.76
N SER A 14 3.40 11.75 10.60
CA SER A 14 2.26 11.73 11.50
C SER A 14 0.98 11.52 10.70
N ARG A 15 0.00 10.81 11.29
CA ARG A 15 -1.31 10.65 10.64
C ARG A 15 -2.01 11.99 10.38
N LYS A 16 -1.62 13.05 11.08
CA LYS A 16 -2.14 14.40 10.84
C LYS A 16 -1.78 14.94 9.46
N GLN A 17 -0.73 14.41 8.85
CA GLN A 17 -0.28 14.78 7.52
C GLN A 17 -1.02 14.01 6.42
N ILE A 18 -1.84 13.03 6.79
CA ILE A 18 -2.60 12.20 5.86
C ILE A 18 -4.00 12.76 5.75
N ASP A 19 -4.52 12.88 4.52
CA ASP A 19 -5.88 13.36 4.29
C ASP A 19 -6.90 12.45 5.00
N PRO A 20 -8.06 13.00 5.44
CA PRO A 20 -9.07 12.23 6.14
C PRO A 20 -9.62 11.04 5.37
N ASP A 21 -9.76 11.15 4.05
CA ASP A 21 -10.34 10.08 3.23
C ASP A 21 -9.47 8.82 3.18
N PRO A 22 -8.16 8.91 2.89
CA PRO A 22 -7.28 7.75 3.00
C PRO A 22 -7.26 7.15 4.41
N LEU A 23 -7.30 7.97 5.45
CA LEU A 23 -7.36 7.49 6.84
C LEU A 23 -8.61 6.67 7.09
N ARG A 24 -9.77 7.10 6.59
CA ARG A 24 -11.03 6.34 6.72
C ARG A 24 -10.92 4.98 6.07
N VAL A 25 -10.30 4.91 4.90
CA VAL A 25 -10.10 3.64 4.18
C VAL A 25 -9.20 2.72 5.00
N LEU A 26 -8.08 3.23 5.50
CA LEU A 26 -7.15 2.46 6.33
C LEU A 26 -7.84 1.89 7.58
N TYR A 27 -8.54 2.72 8.32
CA TYR A 27 -9.21 2.30 9.55
C TYR A 27 -10.33 1.30 9.27
N ARG A 28 -11.09 1.49 8.19
CA ARG A 28 -12.17 0.56 7.84
C ARG A 28 -11.65 -0.83 7.45
N LEU A 29 -10.57 -0.88 6.68
CA LEU A 29 -9.92 -2.14 6.35
C LEU A 29 -9.41 -2.84 7.62
N ARG A 30 -8.76 -2.11 8.49
CA ARG A 30 -8.24 -2.65 9.75
C ARG A 30 -9.35 -3.16 10.65
N SER A 31 -10.42 -2.39 10.83
CA SER A 31 -11.55 -2.80 11.67
C SER A 31 -12.29 -4.00 11.11
N SER A 32 -12.16 -4.26 9.81
CA SER A 32 -12.75 -5.43 9.14
C SER A 32 -11.83 -6.66 9.18
N GLY A 33 -10.69 -6.58 9.85
CA GLY A 33 -9.79 -7.70 10.03
C GLY A 33 -8.69 -7.84 8.98
N PHE A 34 -8.53 -6.85 8.11
CA PHE A 34 -7.50 -6.86 7.07
C PHE A 34 -6.29 -6.05 7.47
N LYS A 35 -5.13 -6.41 6.91
CA LYS A 35 -3.95 -5.56 6.97
C LYS A 35 -4.14 -4.40 6.02
N ALA A 36 -3.71 -3.21 6.41
CA ALA A 36 -3.81 -2.02 5.58
C ALA A 36 -2.67 -1.06 5.91
N TYR A 37 -1.99 -0.62 4.88
CA TYR A 37 -0.83 0.27 4.99
C TYR A 37 -0.92 1.38 3.96
N LEU A 38 -0.45 2.57 4.33
CA LEU A 38 -0.15 3.59 3.34
C LEU A 38 1.16 3.17 2.67
N VAL A 39 1.21 3.21 1.34
CA VAL A 39 2.35 2.67 0.58
C VAL A 39 2.78 3.64 -0.52
N GLY A 40 3.91 3.32 -1.14
CA GLY A 40 4.37 3.97 -2.36
C GLY A 40 4.88 5.38 -2.19
N GLY A 41 4.69 6.19 -3.23
CA GLY A 41 5.19 7.56 -3.28
C GLY A 41 4.62 8.47 -2.21
N GLY A 42 3.43 8.17 -1.69
CA GLY A 42 2.83 8.93 -0.60
C GLY A 42 3.66 8.87 0.67
N VAL A 43 4.15 7.70 1.05
CA VAL A 43 5.02 7.53 2.22
C VAL A 43 6.34 8.27 2.00
N ARG A 44 6.94 8.11 0.82
CA ARG A 44 8.16 8.82 0.44
C ARG A 44 7.99 10.33 0.58
N ASP A 45 6.94 10.88 0.01
CA ASP A 45 6.69 12.32 0.00
C ASP A 45 6.48 12.86 1.41
N LEU A 46 5.73 12.15 2.24
CA LEU A 46 5.50 12.56 3.63
C LEU A 46 6.81 12.55 4.44
N LEU A 47 7.68 11.57 4.23
CA LEU A 47 8.98 11.50 4.90
C LEU A 47 9.91 12.63 4.46
N LEU A 48 9.75 13.13 3.23
CA LEU A 48 10.50 14.28 2.72
C LEU A 48 9.86 15.63 3.10
N GLY A 49 8.79 15.62 3.89
CA GLY A 49 8.08 16.84 4.26
C GLY A 49 7.24 17.44 3.15
N ARG A 50 6.94 16.65 2.12
CA ARG A 50 6.11 17.10 0.99
C ARG A 50 4.69 16.61 1.17
N LYS A 51 3.73 17.36 0.61
CA LYS A 51 2.33 16.94 0.60
C LYS A 51 2.09 16.03 -0.61
N PRO A 52 1.69 14.76 -0.41
CA PRO A 52 1.40 13.88 -1.56
C PRO A 52 0.16 14.36 -2.32
N LYS A 53 0.18 14.18 -3.63
CA LYS A 53 -0.99 14.42 -4.47
C LYS A 53 -1.99 13.28 -4.34
N ASP A 54 -1.49 12.06 -4.27
CA ASP A 54 -2.29 10.85 -4.22
C ASP A 54 -1.84 9.98 -3.06
N PHE A 55 -2.78 9.22 -2.52
CA PHE A 55 -2.50 8.25 -1.45
C PHE A 55 -2.84 6.86 -1.96
N ASP A 56 -1.88 5.94 -1.85
CA ASP A 56 -2.03 4.56 -2.22
C ASP A 56 -2.06 3.69 -0.96
N ILE A 57 -2.96 2.72 -0.95
CA ILE A 57 -3.11 1.80 0.17
C ILE A 57 -2.85 0.38 -0.31
N GLY A 58 -2.05 -0.36 0.46
CA GLY A 58 -1.85 -1.78 0.25
C GLY A 58 -2.58 -2.58 1.32
N THR A 59 -3.21 -3.67 0.93
CA THR A 59 -4.00 -4.52 1.83
C THR A 59 -3.90 -5.98 1.42
N ASP A 60 -4.19 -6.87 2.36
CA ASP A 60 -4.35 -8.30 2.06
C ASP A 60 -5.80 -8.67 1.69
N ALA A 61 -6.73 -7.70 1.73
CA ALA A 61 -8.08 -7.92 1.24
C ALA A 61 -8.07 -8.03 -0.29
N SER A 62 -8.86 -8.95 -0.83
CA SER A 62 -9.03 -9.07 -2.28
C SER A 62 -9.82 -7.87 -2.81
N PRO A 63 -9.75 -7.59 -4.13
CA PRO A 63 -10.55 -6.50 -4.71
C PRO A 63 -12.04 -6.62 -4.42
N GLN A 64 -12.57 -7.84 -4.45
CA GLN A 64 -13.98 -8.07 -4.15
C GLN A 64 -14.33 -7.77 -2.68
N GLN A 65 -13.42 -8.12 -1.77
CA GLN A 65 -13.59 -7.81 -0.35
C GLN A 65 -13.55 -6.31 -0.10
N VAL A 66 -12.64 -5.60 -0.76
CA VAL A 66 -12.57 -4.14 -0.67
C VAL A 66 -13.87 -3.51 -1.17
N LYS A 67 -14.36 -3.99 -2.32
CA LYS A 67 -15.60 -3.46 -2.90
C LYS A 67 -16.80 -3.61 -1.97
N LYS A 68 -16.87 -4.66 -1.19
CA LYS A 68 -17.95 -4.87 -0.22
C LYS A 68 -17.92 -3.88 0.93
N LEU A 69 -16.76 -3.33 1.25
CA LEU A 69 -16.58 -2.43 2.40
C LEU A 69 -16.91 -0.98 2.09
N PHE A 70 -16.86 -0.57 0.83
CA PHE A 70 -17.01 0.83 0.44
C PHE A 70 -18.09 0.98 -0.62
N ARG A 71 -18.98 1.99 -0.44
CA ARG A 71 -20.08 2.24 -1.38
C ARG A 71 -19.61 2.66 -2.76
N ASN A 72 -18.70 3.63 -2.82
CA ASN A 72 -18.21 4.18 -4.07
C ASN A 72 -16.86 3.56 -4.42
N CYS A 73 -16.86 2.25 -4.61
CA CYS A 73 -15.67 1.50 -4.93
C CYS A 73 -15.81 0.83 -6.30
N PHE A 74 -14.83 1.07 -7.16
CA PHE A 74 -14.78 0.52 -8.52
C PHE A 74 -13.52 -0.31 -8.69
N ILE A 75 -13.67 -1.54 -9.19
CA ILE A 75 -12.55 -2.41 -9.52
C ILE A 75 -12.12 -2.06 -10.94
N ILE A 76 -10.86 -1.65 -11.11
CA ILE A 76 -10.31 -1.16 -12.37
C ILE A 76 -9.16 -2.07 -12.80
N GLY A 77 -9.04 -2.28 -14.11
CA GLY A 77 -7.96 -3.06 -14.69
C GLY A 77 -8.33 -4.52 -14.91
N ARG A 78 -7.66 -5.14 -15.88
CA ARG A 78 -7.83 -6.55 -16.20
C ARG A 78 -6.73 -7.41 -15.57
N ARG A 79 -5.47 -6.98 -15.71
CA ARG A 79 -4.29 -7.71 -15.23
C ARG A 79 -3.97 -7.34 -13.79
N PHE A 80 -3.90 -6.04 -13.52
CA PHE A 80 -3.60 -5.50 -12.20
C PHE A 80 -4.86 -4.83 -11.67
N ARG A 81 -5.67 -5.60 -10.96
CA ARG A 81 -6.92 -5.09 -10.44
C ARG A 81 -6.67 -4.19 -9.23
N LEU A 82 -7.09 -2.95 -9.36
CA LEU A 82 -7.04 -1.95 -8.30
C LEU A 82 -8.46 -1.57 -7.91
N CYS A 83 -8.64 -1.22 -6.67
CA CYS A 83 -9.89 -0.63 -6.21
C CYS A 83 -9.72 0.88 -6.13
N HIS A 84 -10.62 1.61 -6.76
CA HIS A 84 -10.72 3.06 -6.62
C HIS A 84 -11.89 3.37 -5.71
N VAL A 85 -11.59 3.87 -4.52
CA VAL A 85 -12.60 4.32 -3.57
C VAL A 85 -12.74 5.82 -3.74
N ARG A 86 -13.91 6.27 -4.16
CA ARG A 86 -14.16 7.69 -4.47
C ARG A 86 -14.79 8.45 -3.32
N PHE A 87 -14.27 9.65 -3.09
CA PHE A 87 -14.79 10.62 -2.12
C PHE A 87 -14.95 11.96 -2.85
N GLY A 88 -16.14 12.18 -3.42
CA GLY A 88 -16.36 13.37 -4.27
C GLY A 88 -15.42 13.36 -5.48
N ASN A 89 -14.55 14.36 -5.58
CA ASN A 89 -13.58 14.46 -6.68
C ASN A 89 -12.27 13.73 -6.41
N LYS A 90 -12.11 13.15 -5.22
CA LYS A 90 -10.88 12.48 -4.83
C LYS A 90 -11.01 10.97 -4.98
N VAL A 91 -9.89 10.32 -5.30
CA VAL A 91 -9.82 8.86 -5.43
C VAL A 91 -8.69 8.35 -4.54
N VAL A 92 -9.00 7.32 -3.76
CA VAL A 92 -7.99 6.57 -2.99
C VAL A 92 -7.80 5.22 -3.68
N GLU A 93 -6.58 4.93 -4.10
CA GLU A 93 -6.26 3.64 -4.71
C GLU A 93 -5.96 2.61 -3.63
N VAL A 94 -6.63 1.46 -3.72
CA VAL A 94 -6.41 0.34 -2.81
C VAL A 94 -5.99 -0.86 -3.63
N ALA A 95 -4.77 -1.33 -3.41
CA ALA A 95 -4.19 -2.46 -4.11
C ALA A 95 -4.04 -3.65 -3.16
N THR A 96 -4.39 -4.84 -3.63
CA THR A 96 -4.09 -6.07 -2.90
C THR A 96 -2.61 -6.40 -3.08
N PHE A 97 -1.94 -6.83 -2.01
CA PHE A 97 -0.54 -7.22 -2.08
C PHE A 97 -0.33 -8.29 -3.14
N ARG A 98 0.72 -8.12 -3.93
CA ARG A 98 1.08 -9.05 -5.00
C ARG A 98 2.51 -9.52 -4.83
N ARG A 99 2.76 -10.73 -5.30
CA ARG A 99 4.12 -11.24 -5.42
C ARG A 99 4.52 -11.26 -6.89
N LYS A 100 5.83 -11.25 -7.14
CA LYS A 100 6.33 -11.39 -8.50
C LYS A 100 6.03 -12.80 -9.01
N ALA A 101 5.40 -12.90 -10.19
CA ALA A 101 5.08 -14.20 -10.77
C ALA A 101 6.35 -14.92 -11.23
N GLU A 102 6.41 -16.24 -10.99
CA GLU A 102 7.52 -17.07 -11.43
C GLU A 102 7.28 -17.58 -12.86
N PRO A 103 8.31 -17.53 -13.73
CA PRO A 103 8.14 -17.96 -15.12
C PRO A 103 7.74 -19.42 -15.31
N GLU A 104 8.08 -20.28 -14.36
CA GLU A 104 7.87 -21.73 -14.46
C GLU A 104 6.45 -22.17 -14.17
N GLU A 105 5.57 -21.30 -13.72
CA GLU A 105 4.22 -21.69 -13.33
C GLU A 105 3.33 -22.11 -14.49
N GLY A 106 3.78 -21.95 -15.73
CA GLY A 106 3.11 -22.47 -16.90
C GLY A 106 1.70 -21.96 -17.17
N ASP A 107 1.23 -21.05 -16.38
CA ASP A 107 -0.11 -20.48 -16.50
C ASP A 107 -0.13 -19.31 -17.47
N THR A 108 -1.32 -18.88 -17.81
CA THR A 108 -1.49 -17.68 -18.62
C THR A 108 -0.91 -16.46 -17.91
N ILE A 109 -0.41 -15.50 -18.68
CA ILE A 109 0.14 -14.26 -18.15
C ILE A 109 -0.87 -13.54 -17.24
N VAL A 110 -2.13 -13.56 -17.59
CA VAL A 110 -3.20 -12.92 -16.80
C VAL A 110 -3.30 -13.52 -15.39
N LYS A 111 -3.18 -14.83 -15.28
CA LYS A 111 -3.25 -15.52 -13.98
C LYS A 111 -2.07 -15.17 -13.10
N ARG A 112 -0.87 -15.06 -13.68
CA ARG A 112 0.34 -14.67 -12.94
C ARG A 112 0.25 -13.26 -12.40
N ASP A 113 -0.27 -12.32 -13.19
CA ASP A 113 -0.36 -10.91 -12.82
C ASP A 113 -1.33 -10.66 -11.66
N ASN A 114 -2.24 -11.60 -11.41
CA ASN A 114 -3.22 -11.52 -10.33
C ASN A 114 -2.85 -12.37 -9.11
N THR A 115 -1.60 -12.82 -9.00
CA THR A 115 -1.15 -13.58 -7.85
C THR A 115 -0.98 -12.66 -6.64
N PHE A 116 -1.75 -12.94 -5.59
CA PHE A 116 -1.72 -12.15 -4.37
C PHE A 116 -0.61 -12.63 -3.43
N GLY A 117 -0.05 -11.71 -2.64
CA GLY A 117 1.07 -12.00 -1.79
C GLY A 117 1.00 -11.30 -0.43
N THR A 118 2.13 -11.25 0.22
CA THR A 118 2.33 -10.59 1.52
C THR A 118 2.85 -9.16 1.32
N PRO A 119 2.84 -8.31 2.38
CA PRO A 119 3.47 -6.99 2.28
C PRO A 119 4.93 -7.05 1.86
N GLU A 120 5.69 -8.03 2.39
CA GLU A 120 7.10 -8.19 2.02
C GLU A 120 7.25 -8.53 0.54
N GLU A 121 6.46 -9.47 0.02
CA GLU A 121 6.49 -9.83 -1.39
C GLU A 121 6.10 -8.64 -2.28
N ASP A 122 5.11 -7.86 -1.86
CA ASP A 122 4.70 -6.66 -2.59
C ASP A 122 5.82 -5.61 -2.63
N ALA A 123 6.54 -5.44 -1.53
CA ALA A 123 7.67 -4.51 -1.47
C ALA A 123 8.77 -4.88 -2.46
N PHE A 124 9.13 -6.17 -2.53
CA PHE A 124 10.20 -6.62 -3.41
C PHE A 124 9.86 -6.58 -4.91
N ARG A 125 8.58 -6.54 -5.27
CA ARG A 125 8.19 -6.40 -6.69
C ARG A 125 8.28 -4.96 -7.21
N ARG A 126 8.44 -3.97 -6.33
CA ARG A 126 8.48 -2.56 -6.71
C ARG A 126 9.84 -2.17 -7.27
N ASP A 127 9.83 -1.26 -8.26
CA ASP A 127 11.05 -0.87 -8.99
C ASP A 127 12.03 -0.07 -8.14
N PHE A 128 11.52 0.78 -7.24
CA PHE A 128 12.36 1.63 -6.40
C PHE A 128 12.13 1.34 -4.93
N THR A 129 13.22 1.22 -4.16
CA THR A 129 13.15 0.97 -2.72
C THR A 129 12.44 2.07 -1.96
N ILE A 130 12.62 3.33 -2.37
CA ILE A 130 11.95 4.47 -1.74
C ILE A 130 10.43 4.46 -1.93
N ASN A 131 9.92 3.68 -2.87
CA ASN A 131 8.49 3.50 -3.11
C ASN A 131 7.96 2.20 -2.50
N ALA A 132 8.79 1.45 -1.78
CA ALA A 132 8.43 0.16 -1.20
C ALA A 132 8.37 0.20 0.33
N MET A 133 8.15 1.37 0.90
CA MET A 133 7.95 1.54 2.33
C MET A 133 6.47 1.56 2.67
N PHE A 134 6.13 1.02 3.84
CA PHE A 134 4.74 0.94 4.32
C PHE A 134 4.60 1.70 5.63
N TYR A 135 3.53 2.48 5.76
CA TYR A 135 3.16 3.13 7.00
C TYR A 135 1.97 2.39 7.62
N ASP A 136 2.15 1.87 8.83
CA ASP A 136 1.13 1.10 9.55
C ASP A 136 0.44 1.99 10.57
N ILE A 137 -0.87 2.20 10.41
CA ILE A 137 -1.65 3.02 11.35
C ILE A 137 -1.99 2.29 12.64
N ALA A 138 -1.73 0.98 12.73
CA ALA A 138 -1.99 0.23 13.96
C ALA A 138 -1.05 0.66 15.10
N ASP A 139 0.21 0.93 14.76
CA ASP A 139 1.25 1.35 15.72
C ASP A 139 2.05 2.56 15.25
N PHE A 140 1.67 3.14 14.11
CA PHE A 140 2.33 4.29 13.48
C PHE A 140 3.79 4.03 13.12
N SER A 141 4.11 2.79 12.79
CA SER A 141 5.46 2.41 12.36
C SER A 141 5.63 2.52 10.85
N ILE A 142 6.88 2.68 10.43
CA ILE A 142 7.26 2.58 9.02
C ILE A 142 8.01 1.27 8.85
N ILE A 143 7.60 0.46 7.87
CA ILE A 143 8.19 -0.84 7.58
C ILE A 143 8.94 -0.75 6.26
N ASP A 144 10.23 -1.04 6.32
CA ASP A 144 11.12 -1.01 5.16
C ASP A 144 11.72 -2.38 4.93
N TYR A 145 11.26 -3.08 3.89
CA TYR A 145 11.76 -4.41 3.53
C TYR A 145 12.96 -4.37 2.59
N THR A 146 13.18 -3.26 1.89
CA THR A 146 14.11 -3.22 0.75
C THR A 146 15.26 -2.22 0.87
N GLY A 147 15.37 -1.52 1.99
CA GLY A 147 16.40 -0.49 2.18
C GLY A 147 16.02 0.91 1.71
N GLY A 148 14.72 1.16 1.52
CA GLY A 148 14.24 2.46 1.04
C GLY A 148 14.56 3.62 1.97
N ILE A 149 14.61 3.40 3.29
CA ILE A 149 14.95 4.45 4.26
C ILE A 149 16.39 4.91 4.05
N GLU A 150 17.32 3.97 3.91
CA GLU A 150 18.73 4.30 3.63
C GLU A 150 18.87 5.05 2.32
N ASP A 151 18.21 4.61 1.27
CA ASP A 151 18.26 5.25 -0.03
C ASP A 151 17.69 6.66 0.01
N LEU A 152 16.65 6.87 0.82
CA LEU A 152 16.03 8.18 0.97
C LEU A 152 16.93 9.15 1.74
N GLU A 153 17.69 8.66 2.71
CA GLU A 153 18.62 9.45 3.52
C GLU A 153 19.91 9.81 2.76
N ALA A 154 20.19 9.08 1.69
CA ALA A 154 21.42 9.27 0.91
C ALA A 154 21.44 10.60 0.11
#